data_8b96dbc46a90778e104d17f75852b2ec
#
_entry.id   8b96dbc46a90778e104d17f75852b2ec
#
_cell.length_a   1.000
_cell.length_b   1.000
_cell.length_c   1.000
_cell.angle_alpha   90.00
_cell.angle_beta   90.00
_cell.angle_gamma   90.00
#
_symmetry.space_group_name_H-M   'P 1'
#
loop_
_entity.id
_entity.type
_entity.pdbx_description
1 polymer ?
#
loop_
_entity_poly.entity_id
_entity_poly.type
_entity_poly.pdbx_seq_one_letter_code
_entity_poly.pdbx_strand_id
1 'polypeptide(L)'
;MPNRYAGFSDLMDSFKTLGFLETTRLVTLSGWESLLHLSLGIRLNGIVKDPASVQSAIKDLIPPSQVEPLLHALDWLFSPVSLPPVPTKPAVPMDHFSVLLAHKLRYEENERDMVILHHEIVAHSKNSGEEEIHTSSLTTYGTSNSGSAMSRCVGLPVAFATLGVLDGGVRVRGVAGPSDESIYGSVLVGLEKVGLGMKESVRRGGGIEGILKSGLAVRCS
;
A
#
# COMPACT_ATOMS: atom_id res chain seq x y z
N MET A 1 -4.33 -9.34 -5.16
CA MET A 1 -3.17 -8.89 -4.35
C MET A 1 -2.96 -7.41 -4.60
N PRO A 2 -2.70 -6.57 -3.58
CA PRO A 2 -2.36 -5.19 -3.83
C PRO A 2 -1.05 -5.14 -4.62
N ASN A 3 -1.07 -4.54 -5.81
CA ASN A 3 0.14 -4.31 -6.59
C ASN A 3 1.01 -3.30 -5.85
N ARG A 4 2.15 -3.74 -5.36
CA ARG A 4 3.20 -2.90 -4.81
C ARG A 4 4.30 -2.75 -5.84
N TYR A 5 5.09 -1.70 -5.73
CA TYR A 5 6.28 -1.52 -6.58
C TYR A 5 7.21 -2.72 -6.41
N ALA A 6 7.83 -3.17 -7.52
CA ALA A 6 8.83 -4.23 -7.50
C ALA A 6 9.95 -3.86 -6.49
N GLY A 7 10.38 -4.84 -5.68
CA GLY A 7 11.40 -4.65 -4.65
C GLY A 7 10.90 -4.04 -3.32
N PHE A 8 9.64 -3.59 -3.23
CA PHE A 8 9.13 -3.00 -1.97
C PHE A 8 9.17 -4.01 -0.81
N SER A 9 8.78 -5.25 -1.05
CA SER A 9 8.78 -6.30 -0.02
C SER A 9 10.20 -6.59 0.46
N ASP A 10 11.16 -6.65 -0.44
CA ASP A 10 12.56 -6.90 -0.13
C ASP A 10 13.18 -5.75 0.66
N LEU A 11 12.82 -4.51 0.30
CA LEU A 11 13.25 -3.33 1.04
C LEU A 11 12.68 -3.32 2.46
N MET A 12 11.39 -3.66 2.64
CA MET A 12 10.76 -3.73 3.96
C MET A 12 11.33 -4.88 4.81
N ASP A 13 11.70 -6.01 4.21
CA ASP A 13 12.38 -7.09 4.89
C ASP A 13 13.79 -6.68 5.33
N SER A 14 14.48 -5.89 4.51
CA SER A 14 15.77 -5.29 4.87
C SER A 14 15.64 -4.36 6.07
N PHE A 15 14.66 -3.45 6.12
CA PHE A 15 14.39 -2.62 7.29
C PHE A 15 14.06 -3.43 8.54
N LYS A 16 13.26 -4.49 8.40
CA LYS A 16 12.96 -5.43 9.48
C LYS A 16 14.23 -6.10 9.99
N THR A 17 15.09 -6.56 9.09
CA THR A 17 16.36 -7.21 9.42
C THR A 17 17.31 -6.27 10.14
N LEU A 18 17.33 -4.99 9.82
CA LEU A 18 18.09 -3.97 10.54
C LEU A 18 17.48 -3.55 11.89
N GLY A 19 16.29 -4.05 12.25
CA GLY A 19 15.64 -3.79 13.53
C GLY A 19 14.72 -2.55 13.56
N PHE A 20 14.42 -1.90 12.44
CA PHE A 20 13.52 -0.75 12.39
C PHE A 20 12.07 -1.10 12.78
N LEU A 21 11.66 -2.36 12.61
CA LEU A 21 10.32 -2.82 12.95
C LEU A 21 10.23 -3.46 14.34
N GLU A 22 11.21 -3.21 15.21
CA GLU A 22 11.22 -3.69 16.59
C GLU A 22 10.15 -2.95 17.43
N THR A 23 9.39 -3.73 18.21
CA THR A 23 8.21 -3.23 18.96
C THR A 23 8.29 -3.45 20.48
N THR A 24 9.38 -4.02 21.00
CA THR A 24 9.45 -4.40 22.41
C THR A 24 10.39 -3.53 23.26
N ARG A 25 11.41 -2.93 22.67
CA ARG A 25 12.44 -2.18 23.38
C ARG A 25 12.30 -0.67 23.11
N LEU A 26 12.15 0.08 24.19
CA LEU A 26 12.12 1.55 24.11
C LEU A 26 13.52 2.12 23.90
N VAL A 27 13.62 3.07 22.99
CA VAL A 27 14.84 3.83 22.70
C VAL A 27 14.57 5.33 22.73
N THR A 28 15.58 6.12 23.11
CA THR A 28 15.54 7.58 23.03
C THR A 28 16.52 8.03 21.97
N LEU A 29 16.06 8.81 21.01
CA LEU A 29 16.89 9.31 19.94
C LEU A 29 17.68 10.55 20.39
N SER A 30 18.98 10.62 20.05
CA SER A 30 19.79 11.84 20.14
C SER A 30 19.76 12.67 18.84
N GLY A 31 19.39 12.05 17.75
CA GLY A 31 19.20 12.57 16.40
C GLY A 31 18.61 11.46 15.55
N TRP A 32 18.08 11.77 14.39
CA TRP A 32 17.47 10.77 13.51
C TRP A 32 18.46 9.67 13.08
N GLU A 33 19.72 10.01 12.87
CA GLU A 33 20.79 9.05 12.54
C GLU A 33 20.97 7.98 13.63
N SER A 34 20.70 8.32 14.90
CA SER A 34 20.80 7.37 16.01
C SER A 34 19.78 6.24 15.93
N LEU A 35 18.69 6.40 15.17
CA LEU A 35 17.70 5.35 14.98
C LEU A 35 18.30 4.11 14.33
N LEU A 36 19.12 4.26 13.28
CA LEU A 36 19.81 3.14 12.64
C LEU A 36 20.76 2.42 13.61
N HIS A 37 21.57 3.18 14.35
CA HIS A 37 22.52 2.62 15.30
C HIS A 37 21.85 1.86 16.44
N LEU A 38 20.77 2.42 16.99
CA LEU A 38 20.00 1.80 18.07
C LEU A 38 19.25 0.56 17.58
N SER A 39 18.63 0.61 16.40
CA SER A 39 17.94 -0.52 15.81
C SER A 39 18.86 -1.70 15.55
N LEU A 40 20.03 -1.44 14.94
CA LEU A 40 21.09 -2.45 14.77
C LEU A 40 21.63 -2.96 16.11
N GLY A 41 21.82 -2.10 17.07
CA GLY A 41 22.27 -2.47 18.42
C GLY A 41 21.30 -3.45 19.09
N ILE A 42 20.00 -3.23 18.96
CA ILE A 42 18.96 -4.14 19.45
C ILE A 42 19.07 -5.49 18.71
N ARG A 43 19.18 -5.45 17.40
CA ARG A 43 19.23 -6.65 16.55
C ARG A 43 20.45 -7.53 16.84
N LEU A 44 21.61 -6.90 17.05
CA LEU A 44 22.88 -7.58 17.30
C LEU A 44 23.17 -7.85 18.79
N ASN A 45 22.26 -7.43 19.69
CA ASN A 45 22.47 -7.47 21.16
C ASN A 45 23.79 -6.79 21.58
N GLY A 46 24.15 -5.69 20.91
CA GLY A 46 25.43 -5.01 21.10
C GLY A 46 25.32 -3.51 20.90
N ILE A 47 26.47 -2.82 20.97
CA ILE A 47 26.55 -1.39 20.73
C ILE A 47 27.16 -1.14 19.35
N VAL A 48 26.41 -0.49 18.48
CA VAL A 48 26.84 -0.07 17.14
C VAL A 48 26.96 1.45 17.16
N LYS A 49 28.19 1.98 17.07
CA LYS A 49 28.44 3.44 17.22
C LYS A 49 29.14 4.07 16.02
N ASP A 50 29.90 3.31 15.28
CA ASP A 50 30.72 3.85 14.20
C ASP A 50 30.20 3.39 12.81
N PRO A 51 30.47 4.19 11.76
CA PRO A 51 30.01 3.89 10.41
C PRO A 51 30.55 2.56 9.84
N ALA A 52 31.76 2.14 10.25
CA ALA A 52 32.36 0.91 9.76
C ALA A 52 31.60 -0.31 10.30
N SER A 53 31.22 -0.29 11.58
CA SER A 53 30.39 -1.32 12.20
C SER A 53 29.00 -1.40 11.55
N VAL A 54 28.40 -0.26 11.17
CA VAL A 54 27.12 -0.20 10.46
C VAL A 54 27.26 -0.84 9.07
N GLN A 55 28.29 -0.48 8.32
CA GLN A 55 28.54 -1.03 6.98
C GLN A 55 28.80 -2.54 7.03
N SER A 56 29.58 -3.01 8.00
CA SER A 56 29.80 -4.45 8.19
C SER A 56 28.50 -5.17 8.48
N ALA A 57 27.70 -4.67 9.43
CA ALA A 57 26.43 -5.25 9.79
C ALA A 57 25.45 -5.32 8.60
N ILE A 58 25.40 -4.29 7.76
CA ILE A 58 24.57 -4.28 6.56
C ILE A 58 25.03 -5.39 5.60
N LYS A 59 26.33 -5.51 5.34
CA LYS A 59 26.88 -6.52 4.43
C LYS A 59 26.66 -7.95 4.96
N ASP A 60 26.71 -8.13 6.26
CA ASP A 60 26.56 -9.45 6.89
C ASP A 60 25.09 -9.90 6.99
N LEU A 61 24.17 -8.95 7.15
CA LEU A 61 22.76 -9.23 7.39
C LEU A 61 21.88 -9.18 6.12
N ILE A 62 22.28 -8.40 5.13
CA ILE A 62 21.47 -8.08 3.96
C ILE A 62 22.02 -8.80 2.72
N PRO A 63 21.17 -9.46 1.93
CA PRO A 63 21.59 -10.07 0.67
C PRO A 63 22.26 -9.05 -0.27
N PRO A 64 23.34 -9.42 -0.98
CA PRO A 64 24.10 -8.47 -1.82
C PRO A 64 23.25 -7.69 -2.83
N SER A 65 22.22 -8.34 -3.40
CA SER A 65 21.29 -7.70 -4.34
C SER A 65 20.40 -6.62 -3.73
N GLN A 66 20.24 -6.60 -2.39
CA GLN A 66 19.39 -5.67 -1.67
C GLN A 66 20.19 -4.53 -1.00
N VAL A 67 21.50 -4.64 -0.95
CA VAL A 67 22.37 -3.65 -0.26
C VAL A 67 22.25 -2.28 -0.90
N GLU A 68 22.40 -2.17 -2.21
CA GLU A 68 22.33 -0.88 -2.91
C GLU A 68 20.95 -0.21 -2.81
N PRO A 69 19.83 -0.89 -3.08
CA PRO A 69 18.49 -0.34 -2.84
C PRO A 69 18.26 0.12 -1.40
N LEU A 70 18.76 -0.63 -0.41
CA LEU A 70 18.66 -0.27 0.99
C LEU A 70 19.48 0.98 1.32
N LEU A 71 20.72 1.09 0.84
CA LEU A 71 21.56 2.27 1.07
C LEU A 71 20.93 3.53 0.47
N HIS A 72 20.36 3.47 -0.73
CA HIS A 72 19.61 4.56 -1.34
C HIS A 72 18.39 4.95 -0.49
N ALA A 73 17.66 3.97 0.03
CA ALA A 73 16.52 4.22 0.89
C ALA A 73 16.91 4.85 2.24
N LEU A 74 18.02 4.43 2.84
CA LEU A 74 18.56 5.01 4.07
C LEU A 74 19.04 6.46 3.83
N ASP A 75 19.74 6.72 2.73
CA ASP A 75 20.18 8.07 2.35
C ASP A 75 18.98 9.00 2.16
N TRP A 76 17.95 8.56 1.45
CA TRP A 76 16.71 9.31 1.31
C TRP A 76 16.02 9.53 2.65
N LEU A 77 15.92 8.50 3.50
CA LEU A 77 15.24 8.54 4.78
C LEU A 77 15.87 9.54 5.74
N PHE A 78 17.20 9.55 5.83
CA PHE A 78 17.98 10.41 6.73
C PHE A 78 18.51 11.70 6.08
N SER A 79 18.12 11.96 4.82
CA SER A 79 18.48 13.22 4.15
C SER A 79 18.09 14.42 5.02
N PRO A 80 19.01 15.33 5.31
CA PRO A 80 18.76 16.48 6.20
C PRO A 80 17.72 17.46 5.67
N VAL A 81 17.48 17.42 4.37
CA VAL A 81 16.41 18.20 3.73
C VAL A 81 15.08 17.59 4.13
N SER A 82 14.33 18.26 5.02
CA SER A 82 13.00 17.80 5.43
C SER A 82 13.01 16.64 6.46
N LEU A 83 13.71 16.82 7.58
CA LEU A 83 13.53 15.96 8.75
C LEU A 83 12.57 16.62 9.76
N PRO A 84 11.68 15.83 10.40
CA PRO A 84 10.86 16.35 11.50
C PRO A 84 11.70 16.58 12.75
N PRO A 85 11.20 17.35 13.73
CA PRO A 85 11.82 17.42 15.05
C PRO A 85 12.03 16.03 15.65
N VAL A 86 13.19 15.81 16.28
CA VAL A 86 13.50 14.52 16.93
C VAL A 86 12.57 14.31 18.12
N PRO A 87 11.85 13.18 18.22
CA PRO A 87 11.00 12.88 19.36
C PRO A 87 11.82 12.81 20.67
N THR A 88 11.39 13.51 21.70
CA THR A 88 12.06 13.55 23.02
C THR A 88 11.62 12.42 23.94
N LYS A 89 10.47 11.78 23.66
CA LYS A 89 9.95 10.68 24.46
C LYS A 89 10.51 9.36 23.96
N PRO A 90 10.86 8.42 24.88
CA PRO A 90 11.21 7.07 24.50
C PRO A 90 10.04 6.39 23.76
N ALA A 91 10.37 5.72 22.66
CA ALA A 91 9.41 4.91 21.91
C ALA A 91 10.16 3.71 21.29
N VAL A 92 9.41 2.75 20.74
CA VAL A 92 10.04 1.63 20.04
C VAL A 92 10.58 2.08 18.67
N PRO A 93 11.59 1.41 18.11
CA PRO A 93 12.14 1.74 16.79
C PRO A 93 11.08 1.89 15.71
N MET A 94 10.08 1.00 15.69
CA MET A 94 8.98 1.05 14.73
C MET A 94 8.17 2.34 14.80
N ASP A 95 7.90 2.87 16.00
CA ASP A 95 7.16 4.13 16.15
C ASP A 95 7.98 5.31 15.62
N HIS A 96 9.28 5.37 15.97
CA HIS A 96 10.18 6.40 15.43
C HIS A 96 10.28 6.33 13.91
N PHE A 97 10.41 5.13 13.35
CA PHE A 97 10.44 4.91 11.92
C PHE A 97 9.14 5.35 11.24
N SER A 98 7.99 5.05 11.86
CA SER A 98 6.68 5.47 11.37
C SER A 98 6.50 6.99 11.36
N VAL A 99 6.98 7.69 12.39
CA VAL A 99 6.98 9.16 12.45
C VAL A 99 7.81 9.75 11.31
N LEU A 100 9.00 9.19 11.06
CA LEU A 100 9.89 9.64 10.00
C LEU A 100 9.29 9.39 8.62
N LEU A 101 8.74 8.20 8.38
CA LEU A 101 8.05 7.86 7.13
C LEU A 101 6.81 8.74 6.90
N ALA A 102 5.98 8.94 7.92
CA ALA A 102 4.79 9.78 7.80
C ALA A 102 5.15 11.22 7.40
N HIS A 103 6.27 11.73 7.93
CA HIS A 103 6.76 13.05 7.55
C HIS A 103 7.30 13.10 6.12
N LYS A 104 8.11 12.09 5.73
CA LYS A 104 8.72 12.02 4.39
C LYS A 104 7.72 11.73 3.26
N LEU A 105 6.65 11.01 3.57
CA LEU A 105 5.64 10.55 2.61
C LEU A 105 4.35 11.38 2.65
N ARG A 106 4.34 12.49 3.39
CA ARG A 106 3.18 13.40 3.40
C ARG A 106 2.99 14.04 2.02
N TYR A 107 1.73 14.27 1.68
CA TYR A 107 1.39 15.09 0.52
C TYR A 107 1.74 16.56 0.77
N GLU A 108 2.27 17.23 -0.24
CA GLU A 108 2.41 18.67 -0.25
C GLU A 108 1.04 19.35 -0.42
N GLU A 109 0.95 20.66 -0.16
CA GLU A 109 -0.32 21.40 -0.13
C GLU A 109 -1.14 21.28 -1.42
N ASN A 110 -0.46 21.16 -2.57
CA ASN A 110 -1.09 21.05 -3.89
C ASN A 110 -1.11 19.63 -4.45
N GLU A 111 -0.65 18.65 -3.70
CA GLU A 111 -0.66 17.25 -4.08
C GLU A 111 -1.96 16.57 -3.65
N ARG A 112 -2.37 15.61 -4.44
CA ARG A 112 -3.53 14.77 -4.16
C ARG A 112 -3.23 13.33 -4.55
N ASP A 113 -3.77 12.40 -3.80
CA ASP A 113 -3.69 10.99 -4.13
C ASP A 113 -4.56 10.64 -5.36
N MET A 114 -4.18 9.58 -6.04
CA MET A 114 -4.93 9.00 -7.14
C MET A 114 -5.12 7.51 -6.88
N VAL A 115 -6.33 7.03 -7.13
CA VAL A 115 -6.65 5.60 -7.14
C VAL A 115 -7.03 5.19 -8.56
N ILE A 116 -6.37 4.17 -9.06
CA ILE A 116 -6.69 3.51 -10.33
C ILE A 116 -7.07 2.07 -10.01
N LEU A 117 -8.28 1.67 -10.39
CA LEU A 117 -8.73 0.29 -10.37
C LEU A 117 -8.98 -0.12 -11.82
N HIS A 118 -8.39 -1.24 -12.24
CA HIS A 118 -8.59 -1.77 -13.58
C HIS A 118 -8.66 -3.29 -13.51
N HIS A 119 -9.74 -3.83 -14.04
CA HIS A 119 -10.01 -5.25 -14.07
C HIS A 119 -10.28 -5.69 -15.52
N GLU A 120 -9.65 -6.75 -15.93
CA GLU A 120 -9.94 -7.44 -17.18
C GLU A 120 -10.27 -8.90 -16.87
N ILE A 121 -11.43 -9.34 -17.29
CA ILE A 121 -11.94 -10.69 -17.03
C ILE A 121 -12.25 -11.33 -18.38
N VAL A 122 -11.61 -12.46 -18.67
CA VAL A 122 -11.92 -13.29 -19.84
C VAL A 122 -13.02 -14.29 -19.43
N ALA A 123 -14.18 -14.14 -20.03
CA ALA A 123 -15.31 -15.04 -19.85
C ALA A 123 -15.44 -15.97 -21.06
N HIS A 124 -15.56 -17.28 -20.80
CA HIS A 124 -15.81 -18.28 -21.83
C HIS A 124 -17.28 -18.72 -21.79
N SER A 125 -18.00 -18.50 -22.86
CA SER A 125 -19.38 -18.98 -22.98
C SER A 125 -19.41 -20.53 -23.08
N LYS A 126 -20.08 -21.15 -22.13
CA LYS A 126 -20.24 -22.63 -22.15
C LYS A 126 -21.00 -23.16 -23.37
N ASN A 127 -21.88 -22.35 -23.97
CA ASN A 127 -22.78 -22.77 -25.03
C ASN A 127 -22.20 -22.50 -26.43
N SER A 128 -21.53 -21.34 -26.64
CA SER A 128 -20.99 -20.96 -27.95
C SER A 128 -19.48 -21.18 -28.09
N GLY A 129 -18.75 -21.39 -26.98
CA GLY A 129 -17.28 -21.40 -26.96
C GLY A 129 -16.67 -20.05 -27.25
N GLU A 130 -17.45 -18.99 -27.38
CA GLU A 130 -16.97 -17.64 -27.61
C GLU A 130 -16.33 -17.05 -26.36
N GLU A 131 -15.30 -16.28 -26.57
CA GLU A 131 -14.62 -15.51 -25.51
C GLU A 131 -15.07 -14.06 -25.51
N GLU A 132 -15.35 -13.54 -24.34
CA GLU A 132 -15.63 -12.13 -24.11
C GLU A 132 -14.63 -11.58 -23.08
N ILE A 133 -14.11 -10.38 -23.33
CA ILE A 133 -13.26 -9.65 -22.39
C ILE A 133 -14.11 -8.54 -21.76
N HIS A 134 -14.39 -8.69 -20.49
CA HIS A 134 -15.05 -7.69 -19.67
C HIS A 134 -14.02 -6.82 -19.01
N THR A 135 -14.07 -5.52 -19.28
CA THR A 135 -13.17 -4.53 -18.68
C THR A 135 -13.96 -3.62 -17.74
N SER A 136 -13.46 -3.41 -16.54
CA SER A 136 -14.06 -2.50 -15.57
C SER A 136 -12.96 -1.60 -14.99
N SER A 137 -13.13 -0.27 -15.07
CA SER A 137 -12.09 0.68 -14.66
C SER A 137 -12.65 1.87 -13.90
N LEU A 138 -11.88 2.32 -12.89
CA LEU A 138 -12.12 3.55 -12.15
C LEU A 138 -10.79 4.31 -12.00
N THR A 139 -10.82 5.61 -12.29
CA THR A 139 -9.76 6.53 -11.92
C THR A 139 -10.36 7.69 -11.14
N THR A 140 -9.89 7.89 -9.93
CA THR A 140 -10.37 8.97 -9.06
C THR A 140 -9.23 9.64 -8.32
N TYR A 141 -9.43 10.90 -7.97
CA TYR A 141 -8.44 11.73 -7.27
C TYR A 141 -9.01 12.19 -5.93
N GLY A 142 -8.13 12.36 -4.95
CA GLY A 142 -8.47 13.05 -3.72
C GLY A 142 -8.76 14.53 -3.95
N THR A 143 -9.48 15.13 -3.02
CA THR A 143 -9.77 16.56 -3.02
C THR A 143 -9.57 17.11 -1.61
N SER A 144 -9.18 18.38 -1.50
CA SER A 144 -9.00 19.06 -0.22
C SER A 144 -10.25 19.04 0.68
N ASN A 145 -11.44 18.98 0.06
CA ASN A 145 -12.72 19.11 0.78
C ASN A 145 -13.40 17.77 1.09
N SER A 146 -13.09 16.69 0.36
CA SER A 146 -13.77 15.39 0.51
C SER A 146 -12.85 14.25 0.95
N GLY A 147 -11.62 14.57 1.31
CA GLY A 147 -10.62 13.59 1.74
C GLY A 147 -9.86 12.93 0.58
N SER A 148 -8.98 11.99 0.93
CA SER A 148 -8.18 11.27 -0.06
C SER A 148 -9.03 10.36 -0.94
N ALA A 149 -8.58 10.10 -2.17
CA ALA A 149 -9.24 9.13 -3.07
C ALA A 149 -9.27 7.74 -2.40
N MET A 150 -8.20 7.35 -1.72
CA MET A 150 -8.12 6.09 -1.00
C MET A 150 -9.17 6.02 0.12
N SER A 151 -9.32 7.06 0.94
CA SER A 151 -10.32 7.08 2.02
C SER A 151 -11.75 6.97 1.51
N ARG A 152 -12.04 7.61 0.37
CA ARG A 152 -13.36 7.53 -0.30
C ARG A 152 -13.62 6.15 -0.88
N CYS A 153 -12.62 5.57 -1.58
CA CYS A 153 -12.75 4.24 -2.19
C CYS A 153 -12.88 3.10 -1.17
N VAL A 154 -12.41 3.30 0.06
CA VAL A 154 -12.53 2.31 1.14
C VAL A 154 -13.72 2.61 2.04
N GLY A 155 -13.87 3.86 2.46
CA GLY A 155 -14.89 4.25 3.45
C GLY A 155 -16.31 4.25 2.92
N LEU A 156 -16.55 4.74 1.69
CA LEU A 156 -17.90 4.81 1.14
C LEU A 156 -18.55 3.45 0.88
N PRO A 157 -17.86 2.44 0.34
CA PRO A 157 -18.42 1.10 0.24
C PRO A 157 -18.87 0.53 1.59
N VAL A 158 -18.06 0.72 2.64
CA VAL A 158 -18.40 0.28 4.00
C VAL A 158 -19.62 1.04 4.52
N ALA A 159 -19.68 2.35 4.31
CA ALA A 159 -20.80 3.18 4.74
C ALA A 159 -22.11 2.76 4.05
N PHE A 160 -22.11 2.55 2.73
CA PHE A 160 -23.29 2.10 2.00
C PHE A 160 -23.72 0.69 2.40
N ALA A 161 -22.78 -0.25 2.60
CA ALA A 161 -23.12 -1.57 3.11
C ALA A 161 -23.73 -1.50 4.52
N THR A 162 -23.20 -0.66 5.40
CA THR A 162 -23.74 -0.45 6.75
C THR A 162 -25.17 0.13 6.71
N LEU A 163 -25.41 1.13 5.86
CA LEU A 163 -26.74 1.67 5.65
C LEU A 163 -27.71 0.61 5.14
N GLY A 164 -27.28 -0.23 4.17
CA GLY A 164 -28.10 -1.34 3.65
C GLY A 164 -28.51 -2.34 4.72
N VAL A 165 -27.64 -2.59 5.71
CA VAL A 165 -27.98 -3.43 6.87
C VAL A 165 -28.98 -2.71 7.80
N LEU A 166 -28.73 -1.44 8.14
CA LEU A 166 -29.57 -0.66 9.05
C LEU A 166 -30.96 -0.43 8.48
N ASP A 167 -31.08 -0.21 7.19
CA ASP A 167 -32.35 -0.01 6.49
C ASP A 167 -33.11 -1.33 6.22
N GLY A 168 -32.55 -2.47 6.62
CA GLY A 168 -33.14 -3.80 6.46
C GLY A 168 -33.12 -4.33 5.00
N GLY A 169 -32.41 -3.66 4.10
CA GLY A 169 -32.21 -4.11 2.71
C GLY A 169 -31.34 -5.36 2.63
N VAL A 170 -30.33 -5.45 3.46
CA VAL A 170 -29.46 -6.64 3.62
C VAL A 170 -30.01 -7.50 4.75
N ARG A 171 -30.50 -8.69 4.42
CA ARG A 171 -31.13 -9.64 5.35
C ARG A 171 -30.27 -10.84 5.70
N VAL A 172 -29.11 -10.96 5.08
CA VAL A 172 -28.15 -12.05 5.33
C VAL A 172 -27.66 -11.97 6.78
N ARG A 173 -27.70 -13.10 7.48
CA ARG A 173 -27.25 -13.18 8.89
C ARG A 173 -25.90 -13.86 9.00
N GLY A 174 -25.11 -13.44 9.98
CA GLY A 174 -23.78 -13.98 10.24
C GLY A 174 -22.70 -13.22 9.49
N VAL A 175 -21.58 -13.87 9.21
CA VAL A 175 -20.46 -13.29 8.44
C VAL A 175 -20.70 -13.55 6.95
N ALA A 176 -20.92 -12.50 6.18
CA ALA A 176 -21.14 -12.56 4.74
C ALA A 176 -20.13 -11.65 4.02
N GLY A 177 -19.71 -12.09 2.83
CA GLY A 177 -18.87 -11.27 1.94
C GLY A 177 -19.70 -10.48 0.93
N PRO A 178 -19.10 -9.55 0.19
CA PRO A 178 -19.78 -8.73 -0.83
C PRO A 178 -20.08 -9.50 -2.13
N SER A 179 -20.27 -10.82 -2.06
CA SER A 179 -20.65 -11.67 -3.19
C SER A 179 -22.17 -11.86 -3.32
N ASP A 180 -22.93 -11.46 -2.29
CA ASP A 180 -24.39 -11.49 -2.30
C ASP A 180 -24.93 -10.21 -2.95
N GLU A 181 -25.87 -10.35 -3.89
CA GLU A 181 -26.45 -9.24 -4.64
C GLU A 181 -27.15 -8.22 -3.75
N SER A 182 -27.78 -8.67 -2.66
CA SER A 182 -28.41 -7.77 -1.69
C SER A 182 -27.39 -6.83 -1.00
N ILE A 183 -26.11 -7.24 -0.95
CA ILE A 183 -25.03 -6.42 -0.37
C ILE A 183 -24.43 -5.55 -1.47
N TYR A 184 -23.83 -6.15 -2.54
CA TYR A 184 -23.08 -5.38 -3.51
C TYR A 184 -23.97 -4.48 -4.38
N GLY A 185 -25.20 -4.86 -4.68
CA GLY A 185 -26.09 -4.10 -5.55
C GLY A 185 -26.38 -2.70 -4.99
N SER A 186 -26.76 -2.62 -3.71
CA SER A 186 -27.00 -1.33 -3.05
C SER A 186 -25.73 -0.48 -2.92
N VAL A 187 -24.58 -1.11 -2.69
CA VAL A 187 -23.27 -0.43 -2.59
C VAL A 187 -22.88 0.18 -3.93
N LEU A 188 -22.98 -0.59 -5.03
CA LEU A 188 -22.64 -0.11 -6.38
C LEU A 188 -23.50 1.08 -6.80
N VAL A 189 -24.82 1.01 -6.57
CA VAL A 189 -25.73 2.13 -6.84
C VAL A 189 -25.37 3.37 -5.99
N GLY A 190 -24.98 3.18 -4.73
CA GLY A 190 -24.52 4.24 -3.87
C GLY A 190 -23.23 4.89 -4.37
N LEU A 191 -22.27 4.08 -4.77
CA LEU A 191 -20.97 4.54 -5.31
C LEU A 191 -21.12 5.32 -6.62
N GLU A 192 -22.00 4.87 -7.51
CA GLU A 192 -22.29 5.55 -8.78
C GLU A 192 -22.83 6.97 -8.53
N LYS A 193 -23.75 7.14 -7.57
CA LYS A 193 -24.34 8.45 -7.20
C LYS A 193 -23.30 9.45 -6.68
N VAL A 194 -22.21 8.98 -6.10
CA VAL A 194 -21.12 9.83 -5.58
C VAL A 194 -19.91 9.92 -6.53
N GLY A 195 -20.06 9.46 -7.77
CA GLY A 195 -19.06 9.55 -8.81
C GLY A 195 -17.91 8.54 -8.71
N LEU A 196 -18.14 7.43 -8.00
CA LEU A 196 -17.23 6.29 -7.90
C LEU A 196 -17.74 5.05 -8.65
N GLY A 197 -18.58 5.27 -9.66
CA GLY A 197 -19.01 4.20 -10.59
C GLY A 197 -17.87 3.74 -11.48
N MET A 198 -17.82 2.42 -11.72
CA MET A 198 -16.87 1.82 -12.65
C MET A 198 -17.32 2.09 -14.10
N LYS A 199 -16.34 2.34 -14.98
CA LYS A 199 -16.57 2.36 -16.43
C LYS A 199 -16.37 0.97 -16.97
N GLU A 200 -17.42 0.41 -17.56
CA GLU A 200 -17.42 -0.96 -18.04
C GLU A 200 -17.49 -1.04 -19.56
N SER A 201 -16.83 -2.03 -20.12
CA SER A 201 -16.92 -2.37 -21.54
C SER A 201 -16.77 -3.87 -21.76
N VAL A 202 -17.35 -4.36 -22.85
CA VAL A 202 -17.25 -5.77 -23.26
C VAL A 202 -16.74 -5.82 -24.70
N ARG A 203 -15.71 -6.64 -24.93
CA ARG A 203 -15.19 -6.94 -26.27
C ARG A 203 -15.36 -8.43 -26.54
N ARG A 204 -15.77 -8.80 -27.75
CA ARG A 204 -15.81 -10.19 -28.20
C ARG A 204 -14.50 -10.58 -28.86
N GLY A 205 -14.01 -11.76 -28.53
CA GLY A 205 -12.79 -12.34 -29.09
C GLY A 205 -11.48 -11.77 -28.54
N GLY A 206 -10.37 -12.42 -28.89
CA GLY A 206 -9.02 -11.98 -28.54
C GLY A 206 -8.44 -12.58 -27.26
N GLY A 207 -9.23 -13.14 -26.36
CA GLY A 207 -8.78 -13.85 -25.16
C GLY A 207 -7.59 -13.19 -24.42
N ILE A 208 -6.79 -14.01 -23.78
CA ILE A 208 -5.56 -13.58 -23.07
C ILE A 208 -4.55 -12.92 -24.03
N GLU A 209 -4.46 -13.39 -25.29
CA GLU A 209 -3.59 -12.78 -26.28
C GLU A 209 -4.01 -11.35 -26.65
N GLY A 210 -5.28 -11.07 -26.68
CA GLY A 210 -5.83 -9.72 -26.91
C GLY A 210 -5.47 -8.76 -25.77
N ILE A 211 -5.48 -9.22 -24.53
CA ILE A 211 -5.05 -8.45 -23.34
C ILE A 211 -3.54 -8.15 -23.43
N LEU A 212 -2.73 -9.16 -23.74
CA LEU A 212 -1.27 -9.00 -23.84
C LEU A 212 -0.85 -8.03 -24.96
N LYS A 213 -1.59 -8.01 -26.06
CA LYS A 213 -1.34 -7.10 -27.21
C LYS A 213 -1.79 -5.67 -26.91
N SER A 214 -2.73 -5.45 -26.01
CA SER A 214 -3.19 -4.09 -25.63
C SER A 214 -2.18 -3.28 -24.83
N GLY A 215 -1.04 -3.87 -24.43
CA GLY A 215 0.03 -3.21 -23.69
C GLY A 215 -0.29 -2.87 -22.24
N LEU A 216 -1.49 -3.23 -21.76
CA LEU A 216 -1.96 -2.98 -20.40
C LEU A 216 -1.60 -4.11 -19.42
N ALA A 217 -1.03 -5.22 -19.92
CA ALA A 217 -0.57 -6.30 -19.07
C ALA A 217 0.66 -5.83 -18.27
N VAL A 218 0.47 -5.45 -17.03
CA VAL A 218 1.55 -5.35 -16.05
C VAL A 218 2.11 -6.76 -15.88
N ARG A 219 3.31 -7.00 -16.41
CA ARG A 219 4.03 -8.24 -16.18
C ARG A 219 4.30 -8.36 -14.69
N CYS A 220 3.54 -9.21 -14.01
CA CYS A 220 3.96 -9.74 -12.72
C CYS A 220 5.08 -10.75 -13.00
N SER A 221 6.32 -10.31 -12.82
CA SER A 221 7.49 -11.19 -12.68
C SER A 221 7.79 -11.37 -11.20
#